data_ca8553e9a5f0597efaef6c9d14b999e2
#
_entry.id   ca8553e9a5f0597efaef6c9d14b999e2
#
_cell.length_a   1.000
_cell.length_b   1.000
_cell.length_c   1.000
_cell.angle_alpha   90.00
_cell.angle_beta   90.00
_cell.angle_gamma   90.00
#
_symmetry.space_group_name_H-M   'P 1'
#
loop_
_entity.id
_entity.type
_entity.pdbx_description
1 polymer ?
#
loop_
_entity_poly.entity_id
_entity_poly.type
_entity_poly.pdbx_seq_one_letter_code
_entity_poly.pdbx_strand_id
1 'polypeptide(L)'
;MTERALETAAAHATRFLRGLAERPVVAPAGAEELRARLGGPLPEHPSDPAEVVARLAELAEGGLVASAGPRYFGFVVGGSLPAALAADWLAATWDQNAGLFVLGPAAATVEDLSLIHI
;
A
#
# COMPACT_ATOMS: atom_id res chain seq x y z
N MET A 1 -7.72 12.42 -13.48
CA MET A 1 -7.34 10.99 -13.64
C MET A 1 -6.59 10.47 -12.40
N THR A 2 -5.55 11.14 -11.99
CA THR A 2 -4.76 10.74 -10.80
C THR A 2 -5.59 10.78 -9.52
N GLU A 3 -6.41 11.79 -9.31
CA GLU A 3 -7.29 11.92 -8.15
C GLU A 3 -8.24 10.74 -8.02
N ARG A 4 -8.89 10.31 -9.10
CA ARG A 4 -9.79 9.14 -9.09
C ARG A 4 -9.06 7.85 -8.68
N ALA A 5 -7.83 7.66 -9.14
CA ALA A 5 -7.04 6.49 -8.75
C ALA A 5 -6.69 6.52 -7.26
N LEU A 6 -6.34 7.69 -6.71
CA LEU A 6 -6.09 7.87 -5.27
C LEU A 6 -7.36 7.66 -4.43
N GLU A 7 -8.49 8.20 -4.86
CA GLU A 7 -9.79 7.97 -4.19
C GLU A 7 -10.15 6.48 -4.17
N THR A 8 -9.95 5.79 -5.29
CA THR A 8 -10.17 4.34 -5.39
C THR A 8 -9.24 3.58 -4.44
N ALA A 9 -7.96 3.90 -4.42
CA ALA A 9 -7.00 3.30 -3.50
C ALA A 9 -7.38 3.55 -2.03
N ALA A 10 -7.76 4.78 -1.69
CA ALA A 10 -8.20 5.16 -0.35
C ALA A 10 -9.44 4.37 0.10
N ALA A 11 -10.41 4.18 -0.78
CA ALA A 11 -11.61 3.40 -0.48
C ALA A 11 -11.28 1.93 -0.19
N HIS A 12 -10.43 1.30 -1.00
CA HIS A 12 -9.99 -0.08 -0.78
C HIS A 12 -9.14 -0.22 0.48
N ALA A 13 -8.18 0.69 0.71
CA ALA A 13 -7.35 0.69 1.91
C ALA A 13 -8.18 0.86 3.19
N THR A 14 -9.12 1.79 3.20
CA THR A 14 -10.01 2.00 4.34
C THR A 14 -10.87 0.77 4.64
N ARG A 15 -11.39 0.13 3.60
CA ARG A 15 -12.18 -1.12 3.74
C ARG A 15 -11.31 -2.24 4.33
N PHE A 16 -10.08 -2.40 3.83
CA PHE A 16 -9.14 -3.39 4.35
C PHE A 16 -8.84 -3.16 5.83
N LEU A 17 -8.51 -1.93 6.22
CA LEU A 17 -8.20 -1.58 7.61
C LEU A 17 -9.38 -1.79 8.55
N ARG A 18 -10.59 -1.43 8.14
CA ARG A 18 -11.82 -1.66 8.94
C ARG A 18 -12.11 -3.13 9.15
N GLY A 19 -11.75 -3.97 8.19
CA GLY A 19 -11.97 -5.41 8.26
C GLY A 19 -10.89 -6.22 8.98
N LEU A 20 -9.77 -5.61 9.37
CA LEU A 20 -8.58 -6.32 9.87
C LEU A 20 -8.87 -7.28 11.04
N ALA A 21 -9.72 -6.89 11.98
CA ALA A 21 -10.05 -7.71 13.15
C ALA A 21 -10.79 -9.01 12.78
N GLU A 22 -11.56 -8.98 11.69
CA GLU A 22 -12.42 -10.09 11.26
C GLU A 22 -11.83 -10.88 10.08
N ARG A 23 -10.79 -10.35 9.43
CA ARG A 23 -10.15 -11.02 8.28
C ARG A 23 -9.50 -12.34 8.70
N PRO A 24 -9.48 -13.36 7.82
CA PRO A 24 -8.67 -14.55 8.03
C PRO A 24 -7.20 -14.17 8.25
N VAL A 25 -6.57 -14.79 9.25
CA VAL A 25 -5.15 -14.55 9.56
C VAL A 25 -4.26 -15.12 8.45
N VAL A 26 -4.67 -16.24 7.86
CA VAL A 26 -3.99 -16.88 6.74
C VAL A 26 -4.70 -16.52 5.44
N ALA A 27 -3.92 -16.20 4.41
CA ALA A 27 -4.49 -15.95 3.08
C ALA A 27 -5.20 -17.20 2.55
N PRO A 28 -6.47 -17.09 2.13
CA PRO A 28 -7.24 -18.25 1.65
C PRO A 28 -6.81 -18.76 0.28
N ALA A 29 -6.25 -17.91 -0.58
CA ALA A 29 -5.84 -18.27 -1.94
C ALA A 29 -4.42 -18.85 -1.97
N GLY A 30 -4.24 -19.94 -2.72
CA GLY A 30 -2.94 -20.54 -2.97
C GLY A 30 -2.17 -19.88 -4.12
N ALA A 31 -0.90 -20.28 -4.28
CA ALA A 31 -0.01 -19.68 -5.27
C ALA A 31 -0.50 -19.82 -6.71
N GLU A 32 -1.07 -20.97 -7.09
CA GLU A 32 -1.58 -21.21 -8.43
C GLU A 32 -2.81 -20.35 -8.74
N GLU A 33 -3.72 -20.24 -7.78
CA GLU A 33 -4.89 -19.35 -7.90
C GLU A 33 -4.46 -17.89 -8.05
N LEU A 34 -3.54 -17.43 -7.24
CA LEU A 34 -3.03 -16.05 -7.32
C LEU A 34 -2.31 -15.78 -8.64
N ARG A 35 -1.53 -16.74 -9.16
CA ARG A 35 -0.94 -16.60 -10.50
C ARG A 35 -1.98 -16.52 -11.60
N ALA A 36 -3.02 -17.34 -11.52
CA ALA A 36 -4.10 -17.30 -12.51
C ALA A 36 -4.88 -15.98 -12.47
N ARG A 37 -5.11 -15.43 -11.27
CA ARG A 37 -5.86 -14.17 -11.09
C ARG A 37 -5.05 -12.93 -11.44
N LEU A 38 -3.79 -12.85 -10.98
CA LEU A 38 -2.92 -11.70 -11.13
C LEU A 38 -2.09 -11.72 -12.43
N GLY A 39 -1.88 -12.91 -12.99
CA GLY A 39 -1.14 -13.09 -14.23
C GLY A 39 -1.99 -12.83 -15.48
N GLY A 40 -1.35 -12.98 -16.63
CA GLY A 40 -1.96 -12.81 -17.93
C GLY A 40 -1.07 -11.99 -18.87
N PRO A 41 -1.46 -11.87 -20.15
CA PRO A 41 -0.74 -11.03 -21.10
C PRO A 41 -0.89 -9.55 -20.74
N LEU A 42 0.09 -8.75 -21.14
CA LEU A 42 -0.03 -7.30 -21.05
C LEU A 42 -1.17 -6.81 -21.96
N PRO A 43 -1.98 -5.86 -21.50
CA PRO A 43 -3.04 -5.28 -22.33
C PRO A 43 -2.42 -4.57 -23.57
N GLU A 44 -3.05 -4.73 -24.74
CA GLU A 44 -2.63 -4.05 -25.95
C GLU A 44 -2.99 -2.55 -25.95
N HIS A 45 -3.95 -2.16 -25.13
CA HIS A 45 -4.45 -0.79 -25.04
C HIS A 45 -4.33 -0.24 -23.62
N PRO A 46 -4.20 1.09 -23.47
CA PRO A 46 -4.20 1.73 -22.15
C PRO A 46 -5.48 1.43 -21.36
N SER A 47 -5.33 1.25 -20.06
CA SER A 47 -6.44 1.08 -19.11
C SER A 47 -6.62 2.33 -18.25
N ASP A 48 -7.84 2.57 -17.78
CA ASP A 48 -8.11 3.66 -16.82
C ASP A 48 -7.36 3.37 -15.50
N PRO A 49 -6.58 4.34 -14.97
CA PRO A 49 -5.80 4.13 -13.74
C PRO A 49 -6.63 3.70 -12.53
N ALA A 50 -7.84 4.23 -12.36
CA ALA A 50 -8.69 3.85 -11.24
C ALA A 50 -9.21 2.40 -11.38
N GLU A 51 -9.49 1.96 -12.60
CA GLU A 51 -9.86 0.57 -12.88
C GLU A 51 -8.69 -0.39 -12.61
N VAL A 52 -7.46 0.01 -12.96
CA VAL A 52 -6.26 -0.80 -12.66
C VAL A 52 -6.11 -0.99 -11.15
N VAL A 53 -6.26 0.10 -10.36
CA VAL A 53 -6.18 0.05 -8.90
C VAL A 53 -7.29 -0.82 -8.29
N ALA A 54 -8.53 -0.64 -8.74
CA ALA A 54 -9.66 -1.44 -8.26
C ALA A 54 -9.44 -2.92 -8.57
N ARG A 55 -9.05 -3.23 -9.80
CA ARG A 55 -8.78 -4.60 -10.24
C ARG A 55 -7.65 -5.25 -9.44
N LEU A 56 -6.55 -4.52 -9.19
CA LEU A 56 -5.46 -5.00 -8.34
C LEU A 56 -5.96 -5.37 -6.95
N ALA A 57 -6.73 -4.49 -6.31
CA ALA A 57 -7.27 -4.72 -4.98
C ALA A 57 -8.18 -5.95 -4.92
N GLU A 58 -9.04 -6.14 -5.92
CA GLU A 58 -9.95 -7.29 -6.03
C GLU A 58 -9.20 -8.60 -6.29
N LEU A 59 -8.24 -8.60 -7.22
CA LEU A 59 -7.50 -9.80 -7.59
C LEU A 59 -6.56 -10.28 -6.49
N ALA A 60 -5.97 -9.35 -5.74
CA ALA A 60 -5.05 -9.63 -4.64
C ALA A 60 -5.74 -10.05 -3.34
N GLU A 61 -7.04 -9.77 -3.20
CA GLU A 61 -7.79 -9.91 -1.92
C GLU A 61 -7.58 -11.27 -1.25
N GLY A 62 -7.65 -12.37 -2.00
CA GLY A 62 -7.46 -13.72 -1.47
C GLY A 62 -6.03 -14.05 -1.05
N GLY A 63 -5.05 -13.24 -1.45
CA GLY A 63 -3.64 -13.41 -1.11
C GLY A 63 -3.14 -12.49 0.01
N LEU A 64 -4.01 -11.66 0.58
CA LEU A 64 -3.62 -10.72 1.63
C LEU A 64 -3.69 -11.38 3.01
N VAL A 65 -2.61 -11.22 3.76
CA VAL A 65 -2.50 -11.67 5.15
C VAL A 65 -2.84 -10.51 6.09
N ALA A 66 -3.65 -10.76 7.12
CA ALA A 66 -4.03 -9.75 8.12
C ALA A 66 -2.92 -9.52 9.16
N SER A 67 -1.68 -9.29 8.70
CA SER A 67 -0.50 -9.17 9.58
C SER A 67 -0.55 -7.97 10.53
N ALA A 68 -1.27 -6.90 10.18
CA ALA A 68 -1.51 -5.76 11.06
C ALA A 68 -2.74 -5.93 11.97
N GLY A 69 -3.44 -7.05 11.88
CA GLY A 69 -4.64 -7.33 12.66
C GLY A 69 -4.33 -7.83 14.07
N PRO A 70 -5.29 -7.70 14.99
CA PRO A 70 -5.09 -8.04 16.41
C PRO A 70 -4.95 -9.54 16.70
N ARG A 71 -5.23 -10.40 15.72
CA ARG A 71 -5.15 -11.86 15.85
C ARG A 71 -3.91 -12.47 15.19
N TYR A 72 -3.03 -11.66 14.63
CA TYR A 72 -1.82 -12.14 13.97
C TYR A 72 -0.64 -12.24 14.95
N PHE A 73 -0.10 -13.44 15.11
CA PHE A 73 1.04 -13.73 15.97
C PHE A 73 2.02 -14.63 15.22
N GLY A 74 2.90 -14.06 14.42
CA GLY A 74 3.85 -14.85 13.65
C GLY A 74 4.95 -14.03 12.99
N PHE A 75 6.04 -14.70 12.65
CA PHE A 75 7.14 -14.18 11.85
C PHE A 75 7.77 -12.86 12.31
N VAL A 76 7.54 -12.44 13.55
CA VAL A 76 8.04 -11.17 14.11
C VAL A 76 7.64 -9.95 13.26
N VAL A 77 6.47 -10.00 12.65
CA VAL A 77 5.91 -8.86 11.91
C VAL A 77 4.87 -8.15 12.77
N GLY A 78 4.75 -6.84 12.58
CA GLY A 78 3.79 -5.99 13.25
C GLY A 78 2.96 -5.18 12.26
N GLY A 79 2.11 -4.31 12.77
CA GLY A 79 1.38 -3.34 12.00
C GLY A 79 2.17 -2.07 11.78
N SER A 80 1.55 -1.09 11.14
CA SER A 80 2.04 0.27 11.00
C SER A 80 1.22 1.22 11.88
N LEU A 81 1.86 2.26 12.37
CA LEU A 81 1.15 3.35 13.04
C LEU A 81 0.29 4.10 12.01
N PRO A 82 -0.92 4.56 12.37
CA PRO A 82 -1.78 5.30 11.45
C PRO A 82 -1.10 6.51 10.81
N ALA A 83 -0.33 7.26 11.61
CA ALA A 83 0.43 8.41 11.11
C ALA A 83 1.53 8.00 10.11
N ALA A 84 2.21 6.88 10.35
CA ALA A 84 3.25 6.38 9.46
C ALA A 84 2.68 5.93 8.10
N LEU A 85 1.55 5.22 8.12
CA LEU A 85 0.86 4.81 6.89
C LEU A 85 0.39 6.02 6.08
N ALA A 86 -0.20 7.02 6.74
CA ALA A 86 -0.65 8.24 6.06
C ALA A 86 0.54 9.07 5.52
N ALA A 87 1.64 9.14 6.26
CA ALA A 87 2.86 9.82 5.83
C ALA A 87 3.49 9.12 4.61
N ASP A 88 3.45 7.80 4.52
CA ASP A 88 3.91 7.04 3.36
C ASP A 88 3.13 7.40 2.09
N TRP A 89 1.81 7.56 2.20
CA TRP A 89 0.98 8.03 1.09
C TRP A 89 1.37 9.43 0.62
N LEU A 90 1.67 10.34 1.56
CA LEU A 90 2.14 11.69 1.22
C LEU A 90 3.54 11.65 0.59
N ALA A 91 4.44 10.83 1.11
CA ALA A 91 5.78 10.66 0.56
C ALA A 91 5.74 10.17 -0.89
N ALA A 92 4.91 9.15 -1.17
CA ALA A 92 4.70 8.65 -2.53
C ALA A 92 4.05 9.70 -3.46
N THR A 93 3.13 10.51 -2.93
CA THR A 93 2.44 11.55 -3.70
C THR A 93 3.36 12.73 -4.02
N TRP A 94 4.18 13.14 -3.08
CA TRP A 94 5.10 14.28 -3.24
C TRP A 94 6.32 13.95 -4.07
N ASP A 95 6.73 12.68 -4.11
CA ASP A 95 7.86 12.17 -4.93
C ASP A 95 9.12 13.04 -4.82
N GLN A 96 9.51 13.38 -3.60
CA GLN A 96 10.63 14.29 -3.32
C GLN A 96 11.96 13.54 -3.25
N ASN A 97 13.00 14.15 -3.82
CA ASN A 97 14.36 13.63 -3.74
C ASN A 97 15.12 14.33 -2.59
N ALA A 98 15.50 13.56 -1.57
CA ALA A 98 16.24 14.07 -0.40
C ALA A 98 17.76 14.17 -0.61
N GLY A 99 18.32 13.73 -1.74
CA GLY A 99 19.75 13.68 -1.99
C GLY A 99 20.43 15.06 -2.08
N LEU A 100 19.68 16.09 -2.46
CA LEU A 100 20.14 17.48 -2.50
C LEU A 100 19.06 18.40 -1.93
N PHE A 101 19.45 19.33 -1.06
CA PHE A 101 18.52 20.30 -0.48
C PHE A 101 17.71 21.05 -1.54
N VAL A 102 18.33 21.47 -2.64
CA VAL A 102 17.65 22.20 -3.72
C VAL A 102 16.58 21.39 -4.43
N LEU A 103 16.68 20.07 -4.45
CA LEU A 103 15.70 19.17 -5.09
C LEU A 103 14.53 18.82 -4.17
N GLY A 104 14.71 18.85 -2.88
CA GLY A 104 13.68 18.51 -1.91
C GLY A 104 13.99 19.10 -0.53
N PRO A 105 13.81 20.42 -0.34
CA PRO A 105 14.17 21.07 0.92
C PRO A 105 13.48 20.49 2.16
N ALA A 106 12.19 20.17 2.04
CA ALA A 106 11.42 19.56 3.13
C ALA A 106 11.95 18.16 3.47
N ALA A 107 12.17 17.31 2.46
CA ALA A 107 12.68 15.96 2.65
C ALA A 107 14.08 15.96 3.27
N ALA A 108 14.99 16.79 2.77
CA ALA A 108 16.34 16.93 3.30
C ALA A 108 16.32 17.43 4.76
N THR A 109 15.45 18.39 5.08
CA THR A 109 15.30 18.92 6.45
C THR A 109 14.73 17.87 7.40
N VAL A 110 13.74 17.10 6.98
CA VAL A 110 13.17 16.00 7.79
C VAL A 110 14.23 14.94 8.07
N GLU A 111 15.06 14.60 7.08
CA GLU A 111 16.18 13.67 7.26
C GLU A 111 17.16 14.17 8.32
N ASP A 112 17.64 15.39 8.21
CA ASP A 112 18.55 16.00 9.18
C ASP A 112 17.97 16.00 10.60
N LEU A 113 16.70 16.40 10.74
CA LEU A 113 16.02 16.45 12.04
C LEU A 113 15.80 15.06 12.64
N SER A 114 15.51 14.06 11.82
CA SER A 114 15.32 12.69 12.31
C SER A 114 16.61 12.06 12.82
N LEU A 115 17.75 12.35 12.18
CA LEU A 115 19.06 11.81 12.54
C LEU A 115 19.61 12.35 13.87
N ILE A 116 19.23 13.54 14.29
CA ILE A 116 19.67 14.09 15.59
C ILE A 116 19.05 13.38 16.80
N HIS A 117 18.02 12.58 16.60
CA HIS A 117 17.35 11.82 17.65
C HIS A 117 17.81 10.34 17.72
N ILE A 118 18.73 9.94 16.89
CA ILE A 118 19.37 8.64 16.87
C ILE A 118 20.72 8.72 17.58
#